data_fc67d8fd3b3af2e5186ea8d64da95ec6
#
_entry.id   fc67d8fd3b3af2e5186ea8d64da95ec6
#
_cell.length_a   1.000
_cell.length_b   1.000
_cell.length_c   1.000
_cell.angle_alpha   90.00
_cell.angle_beta   90.00
_cell.angle_gamma   90.00
#
_symmetry.space_group_name_H-M   'P 1'
#
loop_
_entity.id
_entity.type
_entity.pdbx_description
1 polymer ?
#
loop_
_entity_poly.entity_id
_entity_poly.type
_entity_poly.pdbx_seq_one_letter_code
_entity_poly.pdbx_strand_id
1 'polypeptide(L)'
;MNKKVFSFSLLLVTLFSLLGMTTNASAEENGEFRVGMEAGYAPFNWSQKNDAHGAVPIQGNSYAGGYDVQISKKIADGLGRKLVIVQTKWDGLAPALQSGKIDAIIAGMSPTAERKKEIAFTNPYYESQFVVIVKRDGKYANAKSLKDLADAKITAQLNTFHYGLIDQIPNVNKQQAMDNFSAMRTALASGMIDGYVSERPEGITATSVNKELKMLEFPKENGFDASAEDSQVAVGMRKGDTDIEKVNKILAGISQDERTKIMDQAIKDQPAATDSDEQKTGLINDFKNIWNQYGDMFLRGAGLTLFIALIGTVVGTTLGLLIGVFRTIPDSENPVARFFQKLGNLILSIYIEVFRGTPMMVQAMVIFYGLALAFGISLDRTVAALFIVSVNTGAYMSEIVRGGIFAVDKGQFEAAQAIGMTHGQTMRKVVIPQVLRNILPATGNEFVINIKDTAVLSVIGVADLFFQGNAASGANFQFFQTFTIVGIMYLVMTFVITRILRVVERKMDGPSAYVKVEELTEEGKES
;
A
#
# COMPACT_ATOMS: atom_id res chain seq x y z
N MET A 1 -31.62 18.64 28.21
CA MET A 1 -30.72 18.08 27.18
C MET A 1 -29.38 18.79 27.33
N ASN A 2 -28.39 18.10 27.92
CA ASN A 2 -27.12 18.72 28.34
C ASN A 2 -26.29 19.17 27.14
N LYS A 3 -25.84 20.46 27.14
CA LYS A 3 -24.94 21.04 26.11
C LYS A 3 -23.69 20.18 25.76
N LYS A 4 -23.32 19.20 26.60
CA LYS A 4 -22.17 18.30 26.43
C LYS A 4 -22.42 17.11 25.49
N VAL A 5 -23.68 16.63 25.38
CA VAL A 5 -24.06 15.60 24.38
C VAL A 5 -24.14 16.24 23.00
N PHE A 6 -24.58 17.49 22.94
CA PHE A 6 -24.60 18.27 21.68
C PHE A 6 -23.20 18.57 21.16
N SER A 7 -22.20 18.82 22.03
CA SER A 7 -20.80 19.02 21.62
C SER A 7 -20.14 17.75 21.09
N PHE A 8 -20.51 16.57 21.61
CA PHE A 8 -19.98 15.29 21.13
C PHE A 8 -20.55 14.92 19.75
N SER A 9 -21.84 15.14 19.57
CA SER A 9 -22.49 14.98 18.25
C SER A 9 -21.96 15.99 17.22
N LEU A 10 -21.65 17.21 17.67
CA LEU A 10 -21.07 18.24 16.81
C LEU A 10 -19.63 17.91 16.41
N LEU A 11 -18.83 17.27 17.27
CA LEU A 11 -17.46 16.82 16.96
C LEU A 11 -17.46 15.64 15.98
N LEU A 12 -18.39 14.70 16.12
CA LEU A 12 -18.59 13.63 15.13
C LEU A 12 -19.10 14.18 13.80
N VAL A 13 -20.00 15.15 13.82
CA VAL A 13 -20.51 15.83 12.62
C VAL A 13 -19.43 16.72 11.98
N THR A 14 -18.56 17.38 12.77
CA THR A 14 -17.42 18.14 12.22
C THR A 14 -16.31 17.21 11.69
N LEU A 15 -16.10 16.03 12.28
CA LEU A 15 -15.22 15.01 11.71
C LEU A 15 -15.80 14.47 10.39
N PHE A 16 -17.11 14.25 10.34
CA PHE A 16 -17.83 13.90 9.10
C PHE A 16 -17.92 15.07 8.11
N SER A 17 -18.00 16.32 8.57
CA SER A 17 -18.03 17.49 7.67
C SER A 17 -16.64 17.87 7.13
N LEU A 18 -15.55 17.54 7.80
CA LEU A 18 -14.20 17.55 7.25
C LEU A 18 -14.00 16.46 6.17
N LEU A 19 -14.76 15.37 6.24
CA LEU A 19 -14.91 14.37 5.17
C LEU A 19 -15.83 14.85 4.04
N GLY A 20 -16.59 15.91 4.25
CA GLY A 20 -17.59 16.47 3.32
C GLY A 20 -17.03 17.33 2.19
N MET A 21 -15.72 17.36 1.93
CA MET A 21 -15.20 17.76 0.63
C MET A 21 -15.32 16.57 -0.35
N THR A 22 -16.56 16.15 -0.57
CA THR A 22 -16.91 15.28 -1.69
C THR A 22 -16.78 16.09 -2.98
N THR A 23 -15.69 15.95 -3.67
CA THR A 23 -15.74 16.14 -5.11
C THR A 23 -16.59 15.00 -5.65
N ASN A 24 -17.81 15.29 -6.07
CA ASN A 24 -18.57 14.42 -6.94
C ASN A 24 -17.71 14.15 -8.18
N ALA A 25 -17.00 13.05 -8.19
CA ALA A 25 -16.27 12.59 -9.35
C ALA A 25 -17.24 11.90 -10.31
N SER A 26 -18.09 12.69 -10.94
CA SER A 26 -18.61 12.34 -12.25
C SER A 26 -17.43 12.42 -13.21
N ALA A 27 -16.99 11.27 -13.73
CA ALA A 27 -15.82 11.13 -14.60
C ALA A 27 -15.89 11.96 -15.90
N GLU A 28 -17.03 12.55 -16.21
CA GLU A 28 -17.24 13.39 -17.40
C GLU A 28 -16.95 14.89 -17.21
N GLU A 29 -16.88 15.38 -15.96
CA GLU A 29 -16.83 16.84 -15.75
C GLU A 29 -15.43 17.48 -15.79
N ASN A 30 -14.34 16.71 -15.73
CA ASN A 30 -12.99 17.31 -15.59
C ASN A 30 -12.09 17.22 -16.83
N GLY A 31 -12.53 16.67 -17.94
CA GLY A 31 -11.69 16.50 -19.13
C GLY A 31 -10.42 15.64 -18.90
N GLU A 32 -10.39 14.80 -17.88
CA GLU A 32 -9.29 13.89 -17.56
C GLU A 32 -9.61 12.45 -17.98
N PHE A 33 -8.57 11.73 -18.43
CA PHE A 33 -8.59 10.29 -18.65
C PHE A 33 -7.62 9.63 -17.67
N ARG A 34 -8.16 9.03 -16.61
CA ARG A 34 -7.40 8.44 -15.51
C ARG A 34 -7.10 6.99 -15.80
N VAL A 35 -5.82 6.69 -16.01
CA VAL A 35 -5.35 5.35 -16.36
C VAL A 35 -4.61 4.72 -15.18
N GLY A 36 -5.08 3.54 -14.76
CA GLY A 36 -4.44 2.73 -13.72
C GLY A 36 -3.35 1.83 -14.29
N MET A 37 -2.17 1.84 -13.66
CA MET A 37 -1.06 0.93 -13.93
C MET A 37 -0.17 0.77 -12.69
N GLU A 38 0.64 -0.30 -12.66
CA GLU A 38 1.53 -0.59 -11.54
C GLU A 38 2.78 0.30 -11.53
N ALA A 39 3.24 0.73 -12.71
CA ALA A 39 4.49 1.43 -12.97
C ALA A 39 5.73 0.70 -12.39
N GLY A 40 5.71 -0.63 -12.48
CA GLY A 40 6.77 -1.55 -12.04
C GLY A 40 6.95 -2.75 -12.96
N TYR A 41 6.37 -2.72 -14.16
CA TYR A 41 6.33 -3.81 -15.14
C TYR A 41 6.95 -3.37 -16.48
N ALA A 42 8.27 -3.17 -16.49
CA ALA A 42 8.99 -2.85 -17.75
C ALA A 42 8.97 -4.05 -18.73
N PRO A 43 8.88 -3.83 -20.03
CA PRO A 43 8.86 -2.55 -20.76
C PRO A 43 7.46 -1.95 -20.94
N PHE A 44 6.41 -2.59 -20.41
CA PHE A 44 5.05 -2.09 -20.50
C PHE A 44 4.90 -0.76 -19.74
N ASN A 45 5.27 -0.73 -18.45
CA ASN A 45 5.23 0.48 -17.65
C ASN A 45 6.25 0.43 -16.50
N TRP A 46 6.89 1.57 -16.20
CA TRP A 46 7.85 1.70 -15.11
C TRP A 46 7.85 3.09 -14.51
N SER A 47 8.41 3.24 -13.29
CA SER A 47 8.63 4.53 -12.64
C SER A 47 10.03 5.05 -12.94
N GLN A 48 10.15 6.36 -13.20
CA GLN A 48 11.42 7.05 -13.42
C GLN A 48 11.43 8.45 -12.78
N LYS A 49 12.62 9.08 -12.70
CA LYS A 49 12.86 10.33 -11.98
C LYS A 49 12.42 11.58 -12.74
N ASN A 50 12.39 11.54 -14.06
CA ASN A 50 12.14 12.69 -14.93
C ASN A 50 11.13 12.35 -16.02
N ASP A 51 10.77 13.36 -16.81
CA ASP A 51 9.85 13.26 -17.94
C ASP A 51 10.49 12.77 -19.25
N ALA A 52 11.73 12.26 -19.20
CA ALA A 52 12.42 11.75 -20.37
C ALA A 52 11.57 10.70 -21.12
N HIS A 53 11.77 10.62 -22.43
CA HIS A 53 11.06 9.71 -23.33
C HIS A 53 9.53 9.83 -23.26
N GLY A 54 9.07 11.02 -22.88
CA GLY A 54 7.64 11.32 -22.79
C GLY A 54 6.93 10.65 -21.60
N ALA A 55 7.61 10.39 -20.52
CA ALA A 55 7.00 9.91 -19.30
C ALA A 55 6.01 10.93 -18.72
N VAL A 56 5.01 10.46 -18.00
CA VAL A 56 3.89 11.23 -17.45
C VAL A 56 4.03 11.31 -15.92
N PRO A 57 3.80 12.47 -15.30
CA PRO A 57 3.88 12.61 -13.85
C PRO A 57 2.95 11.63 -13.13
N ILE A 58 3.45 11.05 -12.05
CA ILE A 58 2.71 10.23 -11.09
C ILE A 58 2.93 10.75 -9.66
N GLN A 59 2.25 10.17 -8.69
CA GLN A 59 2.40 10.57 -7.29
C GLN A 59 3.86 10.47 -6.82
N GLY A 60 4.26 11.34 -5.90
CA GLY A 60 5.62 11.35 -5.31
C GLY A 60 6.67 12.02 -6.19
N ASN A 61 6.29 12.93 -7.11
CA ASN A 61 7.19 13.60 -8.06
C ASN A 61 8.04 12.62 -8.89
N SER A 62 7.45 11.49 -9.24
CA SER A 62 8.00 10.51 -10.17
C SER A 62 7.21 10.54 -11.46
N TYR A 63 7.69 9.83 -12.46
CA TYR A 63 7.07 9.78 -13.77
C TYR A 63 6.87 8.32 -14.18
N ALA A 64 5.78 8.02 -14.86
CA ALA A 64 5.56 6.72 -15.49
C ALA A 64 6.00 6.77 -16.96
N GLY A 65 6.84 5.84 -17.35
CA GLY A 65 7.28 5.60 -18.73
C GLY A 65 6.87 4.21 -19.21
N GLY A 66 7.06 3.93 -20.49
CA GLY A 66 6.83 2.60 -21.06
C GLY A 66 5.78 2.57 -22.17
N TYR A 67 5.62 1.37 -22.72
CA TYR A 67 4.70 1.09 -23.83
C TYR A 67 3.25 1.50 -23.49
N ASP A 68 2.76 1.08 -22.32
CA ASP A 68 1.39 1.38 -21.87
C ASP A 68 1.15 2.89 -21.73
N VAL A 69 2.17 3.64 -21.31
CA VAL A 69 2.07 5.10 -21.19
C VAL A 69 1.93 5.75 -22.57
N GLN A 70 2.67 5.28 -23.57
CA GLN A 70 2.56 5.79 -24.93
C GLN A 70 1.20 5.46 -25.57
N ILE A 71 0.68 4.26 -25.34
CA ILE A 71 -0.67 3.86 -25.76
C ILE A 71 -1.72 4.73 -25.03
N SER A 72 -1.57 4.94 -23.71
CA SER A 72 -2.46 5.79 -22.93
C SER A 72 -2.53 7.22 -23.43
N LYS A 73 -1.40 7.80 -23.86
CA LYS A 73 -1.35 9.14 -24.48
C LYS A 73 -2.18 9.19 -25.75
N LYS A 74 -1.96 8.23 -26.67
CA LYS A 74 -2.71 8.16 -27.93
C LYS A 74 -4.21 8.04 -27.70
N ILE A 75 -4.61 7.26 -26.70
CA ILE A 75 -6.03 7.13 -26.33
C ILE A 75 -6.56 8.44 -25.75
N ALA A 76 -5.85 9.06 -24.81
CA ALA A 76 -6.26 10.32 -24.18
C ALA A 76 -6.39 11.44 -25.21
N ASP A 77 -5.40 11.57 -26.10
CA ASP A 77 -5.40 12.54 -27.20
C ASP A 77 -6.59 12.31 -28.16
N GLY A 78 -6.84 11.05 -28.51
CA GLY A 78 -7.98 10.68 -29.36
C GLY A 78 -9.34 10.91 -28.72
N LEU A 79 -9.41 10.86 -27.38
CA LEU A 79 -10.60 11.21 -26.59
C LEU A 79 -10.73 12.73 -26.33
N GLY A 80 -9.68 13.52 -26.64
CA GLY A 80 -9.63 14.93 -26.31
C GLY A 80 -9.55 15.21 -24.80
N ARG A 81 -8.98 14.29 -24.02
CA ARG A 81 -8.88 14.37 -22.56
C ARG A 81 -7.41 14.42 -22.11
N LYS A 82 -7.18 15.06 -20.95
CA LYS A 82 -5.86 15.09 -20.32
C LYS A 82 -5.55 13.73 -19.69
N LEU A 83 -4.40 13.14 -20.05
CA LEU A 83 -3.95 11.89 -19.41
C LEU A 83 -3.51 12.12 -17.97
N VAL A 84 -4.04 11.31 -17.06
CA VAL A 84 -3.61 11.21 -15.66
C VAL A 84 -3.28 9.75 -15.35
N ILE A 85 -2.02 9.46 -15.02
CA ILE A 85 -1.63 8.12 -14.59
C ILE A 85 -1.84 7.97 -13.09
N VAL A 86 -2.56 6.91 -12.73
CA VAL A 86 -2.90 6.56 -11.34
C VAL A 86 -2.16 5.29 -10.96
N GLN A 87 -0.97 5.45 -10.38
CA GLN A 87 -0.18 4.31 -9.94
C GLN A 87 -0.90 3.53 -8.85
N THR A 88 -1.07 2.22 -9.05
CA THR A 88 -1.85 1.34 -8.17
C THR A 88 -1.25 -0.06 -8.24
N LYS A 89 -1.17 -0.78 -7.12
CA LYS A 89 -0.75 -2.19 -7.14
C LYS A 89 -1.68 -3.01 -8.02
N TRP A 90 -1.15 -4.11 -8.57
CA TRP A 90 -1.88 -5.01 -9.46
C TRP A 90 -3.26 -5.39 -8.93
N ASP A 91 -3.34 -5.85 -7.68
CA ASP A 91 -4.60 -6.29 -7.05
C ASP A 91 -5.59 -5.15 -6.80
N GLY A 92 -5.12 -3.91 -6.81
CA GLY A 92 -5.95 -2.71 -6.64
C GLY A 92 -6.53 -2.15 -7.95
N LEU A 93 -6.09 -2.63 -9.13
CA LEU A 93 -6.50 -2.05 -10.42
C LEU A 93 -7.98 -2.26 -10.71
N ALA A 94 -8.47 -3.50 -10.61
CA ALA A 94 -9.88 -3.81 -10.86
C ALA A 94 -10.82 -3.11 -9.84
N PRO A 95 -10.56 -3.15 -8.53
CA PRO A 95 -11.31 -2.35 -7.55
C PRO A 95 -11.29 -0.84 -7.83
N ALA A 96 -10.15 -0.28 -8.27
CA ALA A 96 -10.05 1.14 -8.62
C ALA A 96 -10.91 1.49 -9.85
N LEU A 97 -10.93 0.62 -10.87
CA LEU A 97 -11.78 0.78 -12.05
C LEU A 97 -13.27 0.71 -11.68
N GLN A 98 -13.68 -0.32 -10.95
CA GLN A 98 -15.06 -0.53 -10.55
C GLN A 98 -15.58 0.60 -9.66
N SER A 99 -14.74 1.13 -8.77
CA SER A 99 -15.07 2.24 -7.87
C SER A 99 -15.00 3.63 -8.54
N GLY A 100 -14.71 3.72 -9.85
CA GLY A 100 -14.64 4.98 -10.58
C GLY A 100 -13.41 5.86 -10.24
N LYS A 101 -12.40 5.32 -9.56
CA LYS A 101 -11.14 6.03 -9.25
C LYS A 101 -10.22 6.14 -10.45
N ILE A 102 -10.34 5.22 -11.39
CA ILE A 102 -9.71 5.23 -12.72
C ILE A 102 -10.77 4.96 -13.79
N ASP A 103 -10.50 5.38 -15.01
CA ASP A 103 -11.40 5.23 -16.15
C ASP A 103 -11.02 4.03 -17.00
N ALA A 104 -9.72 3.69 -17.01
CA ALA A 104 -9.19 2.54 -17.73
C ALA A 104 -8.03 1.87 -16.99
N ILE A 105 -7.82 0.58 -17.24
CA ILE A 105 -6.62 -0.16 -16.87
C ILE A 105 -5.81 -0.37 -18.15
N ILE A 106 -4.58 0.20 -18.20
CA ILE A 106 -3.63 -0.01 -19.28
C ILE A 106 -2.31 -0.41 -18.62
N ALA A 107 -2.14 -1.71 -18.40
CA ALA A 107 -1.13 -2.26 -17.49
C ALA A 107 -0.60 -3.64 -17.93
N GLY A 108 -0.50 -3.90 -19.22
CA GLY A 108 -0.13 -5.23 -19.71
C GLY A 108 -1.19 -6.30 -19.37
N MET A 109 -2.47 -5.93 -19.25
CA MET A 109 -3.51 -6.81 -18.75
C MET A 109 -4.17 -7.64 -19.86
N SER A 110 -4.15 -8.97 -19.72
CA SER A 110 -4.84 -9.89 -20.62
C SER A 110 -6.35 -9.96 -20.32
N PRO A 111 -7.21 -9.99 -21.37
CA PRO A 111 -8.65 -10.06 -21.27
C PRO A 111 -9.17 -11.48 -21.03
N THR A 112 -8.70 -12.12 -19.96
CA THR A 112 -9.09 -13.51 -19.63
C THR A 112 -10.61 -13.64 -19.41
N ALA A 113 -11.14 -14.85 -19.61
CA ALA A 113 -12.57 -15.14 -19.42
C ALA A 113 -13.07 -14.79 -18.01
N GLU A 114 -12.20 -14.95 -16.99
CA GLU A 114 -12.53 -14.58 -15.59
C GLU A 114 -12.66 -13.08 -15.44
N ARG A 115 -11.69 -12.31 -15.96
CA ARG A 115 -11.70 -10.85 -15.88
C ARG A 115 -12.85 -10.23 -16.63
N LYS A 116 -13.24 -10.81 -17.77
CA LYS A 116 -14.41 -10.40 -18.55
C LYS A 116 -15.75 -10.53 -17.78
N LYS A 117 -15.78 -11.37 -16.74
CA LYS A 117 -16.96 -11.43 -15.84
C LYS A 117 -17.10 -10.17 -14.98
N GLU A 118 -15.99 -9.49 -14.68
CA GLU A 118 -15.93 -8.35 -13.75
C GLU A 118 -15.86 -7.00 -14.49
N ILE A 119 -15.05 -6.91 -15.55
CA ILE A 119 -14.80 -5.69 -16.33
C ILE A 119 -14.99 -5.95 -17.82
N ALA A 120 -15.09 -4.88 -18.61
CA ALA A 120 -15.11 -4.94 -20.07
C ALA A 120 -13.69 -4.70 -20.61
N PHE A 121 -13.45 -5.17 -21.83
CA PHE A 121 -12.18 -4.99 -22.52
C PHE A 121 -12.38 -4.45 -23.93
N THR A 122 -11.41 -3.65 -24.37
CA THR A 122 -11.31 -3.21 -25.76
C THR A 122 -10.75 -4.32 -26.67
N ASN A 123 -10.63 -4.03 -27.95
CA ASN A 123 -9.77 -4.79 -28.85
C ASN A 123 -8.32 -4.77 -28.31
N PRO A 124 -7.51 -5.82 -28.58
CA PRO A 124 -6.15 -5.89 -28.05
C PRO A 124 -5.26 -4.80 -28.68
N TYR A 125 -4.38 -4.24 -27.86
CA TYR A 125 -3.36 -3.30 -28.30
C TYR A 125 -1.97 -3.92 -28.40
N TYR A 126 -1.78 -5.12 -27.85
CA TYR A 126 -0.56 -5.92 -27.95
C TYR A 126 -0.90 -7.41 -27.97
N GLU A 127 -0.05 -8.22 -28.61
CA GLU A 127 -0.09 -9.68 -28.56
C GLU A 127 1.27 -10.19 -28.16
N SER A 128 1.32 -11.02 -27.13
CA SER A 128 2.55 -11.52 -26.52
C SER A 128 2.70 -13.03 -26.70
N GLN A 129 3.92 -13.52 -26.47
CA GLN A 129 4.24 -14.95 -26.37
C GLN A 129 4.70 -15.27 -24.96
N PHE A 130 4.33 -16.46 -24.48
CA PHE A 130 4.77 -16.93 -23.18
C PHE A 130 6.16 -17.51 -23.24
N VAL A 131 6.95 -17.16 -22.23
CA VAL A 131 8.35 -17.57 -22.11
C VAL A 131 8.62 -18.06 -20.70
N VAL A 132 9.71 -18.81 -20.54
CA VAL A 132 10.23 -19.16 -19.23
C VAL A 132 11.62 -18.53 -19.08
N ILE A 133 11.81 -17.79 -18.00
CA ILE A 133 13.10 -17.21 -17.67
C ILE A 133 13.81 -18.13 -16.70
N VAL A 134 15.05 -18.50 -17.03
CA VAL A 134 15.90 -19.41 -16.26
C VAL A 134 17.31 -18.83 -16.08
N LYS A 135 18.14 -19.43 -15.23
CA LYS A 135 19.59 -19.12 -15.22
C LYS A 135 20.27 -19.61 -16.47
N ARG A 136 21.14 -18.78 -17.06
CA ARG A 136 21.90 -19.10 -18.28
C ARG A 136 22.78 -20.35 -18.15
N ASP A 137 23.41 -20.51 -16.99
CA ASP A 137 24.28 -21.63 -16.65
C ASP A 137 23.58 -22.67 -15.77
N GLY A 138 22.25 -22.59 -15.65
CA GLY A 138 21.45 -23.50 -14.85
C GLY A 138 21.10 -24.80 -15.57
N LYS A 139 20.63 -25.79 -14.80
CA LYS A 139 20.22 -27.14 -15.28
C LYS A 139 19.28 -27.06 -16.48
N TYR A 140 18.39 -26.08 -16.50
CA TYR A 140 17.30 -25.96 -17.47
C TYR A 140 17.60 -24.99 -18.64
N ALA A 141 18.81 -24.44 -18.71
CA ALA A 141 19.19 -23.44 -19.71
C ALA A 141 19.02 -23.88 -21.17
N ASN A 142 19.00 -25.17 -21.43
CA ASN A 142 18.93 -25.74 -22.77
C ASN A 142 17.61 -26.48 -23.05
N ALA A 143 16.58 -26.25 -22.21
CA ALA A 143 15.25 -26.80 -22.44
C ALA A 143 14.67 -26.34 -23.78
N LYS A 144 14.10 -27.26 -24.55
CA LYS A 144 13.49 -27.04 -25.87
C LYS A 144 11.98 -27.26 -25.86
N SER A 145 11.46 -27.77 -24.76
CA SER A 145 10.04 -28.03 -24.56
C SER A 145 9.67 -27.89 -23.08
N LEU A 146 8.38 -27.78 -22.78
CA LEU A 146 7.88 -27.79 -21.40
C LEU A 146 8.24 -29.09 -20.66
N LYS A 147 8.38 -30.21 -21.37
CA LYS A 147 8.77 -31.51 -20.77
C LYS A 147 10.18 -31.47 -20.18
N ASP A 148 11.07 -30.67 -20.76
CA ASP A 148 12.46 -30.55 -20.31
C ASP A 148 12.58 -29.76 -19.01
N LEU A 149 11.48 -29.13 -18.56
CA LEU A 149 11.36 -28.42 -17.28
C LEU A 149 10.78 -29.29 -16.15
N ALA A 150 10.69 -30.61 -16.34
CA ALA A 150 10.27 -31.53 -15.29
C ALA A 150 11.14 -31.35 -14.03
N ASP A 151 10.52 -31.43 -12.86
CA ASP A 151 11.11 -31.20 -11.53
C ASP A 151 11.65 -29.79 -11.27
N ALA A 152 11.55 -28.87 -12.25
CA ALA A 152 11.99 -27.48 -12.07
C ALA A 152 11.08 -26.74 -11.08
N LYS A 153 11.71 -25.97 -10.20
CA LYS A 153 11.01 -25.04 -9.28
C LYS A 153 10.58 -23.83 -10.05
N ILE A 154 9.32 -23.81 -10.50
CA ILE A 154 8.76 -22.73 -11.33
C ILE A 154 7.71 -21.93 -10.56
N THR A 155 7.75 -20.62 -10.73
CA THR A 155 6.73 -19.69 -10.20
C THR A 155 6.22 -18.75 -11.30
N ALA A 156 5.25 -17.90 -10.95
CA ALA A 156 4.79 -16.75 -11.74
C ALA A 156 4.21 -15.68 -10.82
N GLN A 157 3.81 -14.56 -11.39
CA GLN A 157 3.21 -13.47 -10.61
C GLN A 157 1.85 -13.85 -10.05
N LEU A 158 1.61 -13.45 -8.80
CA LEU A 158 0.36 -13.67 -8.08
C LEU A 158 -0.82 -13.01 -8.83
N ASN A 159 -1.99 -13.66 -8.80
CA ASN A 159 -3.23 -13.20 -9.43
C ASN A 159 -3.10 -12.96 -10.94
N THR A 160 -2.17 -13.69 -11.60
CA THR A 160 -2.07 -13.73 -13.05
C THR A 160 -2.36 -15.12 -13.57
N PHE A 161 -2.85 -15.21 -14.82
CA PHE A 161 -3.08 -16.50 -15.47
C PHE A 161 -1.77 -17.27 -15.75
N HIS A 162 -0.62 -16.57 -15.81
CA HIS A 162 0.71 -17.18 -15.93
C HIS A 162 0.97 -18.25 -14.87
N TYR A 163 0.43 -18.05 -13.66
CA TYR A 163 0.56 -19.02 -12.58
C TYR A 163 -0.20 -20.33 -12.88
N GLY A 164 -1.31 -20.25 -13.60
CA GLY A 164 -2.06 -21.40 -14.08
C GLY A 164 -1.33 -22.15 -15.22
N LEU A 165 -0.59 -21.45 -16.08
CA LEU A 165 0.18 -22.07 -17.18
C LEU A 165 1.26 -23.04 -16.67
N ILE A 166 1.76 -22.86 -15.45
CA ILE A 166 2.76 -23.73 -14.83
C ILE A 166 2.27 -25.19 -14.78
N ASP A 167 0.99 -25.43 -14.61
CA ASP A 167 0.40 -26.77 -14.50
C ASP A 167 0.51 -27.58 -15.81
N GLN A 168 0.86 -26.94 -16.91
CA GLN A 168 1.13 -27.60 -18.20
C GLN A 168 2.53 -28.21 -18.27
N ILE A 169 3.43 -27.85 -17.34
CA ILE A 169 4.77 -28.43 -17.26
C ILE A 169 4.69 -29.78 -16.54
N PRO A 170 5.00 -30.91 -17.19
CA PRO A 170 4.89 -32.22 -16.56
C PRO A 170 5.82 -32.35 -15.34
N ASN A 171 5.31 -32.87 -14.23
CA ASN A 171 6.05 -33.08 -12.97
C ASN A 171 6.77 -31.83 -12.43
N VAL A 172 6.26 -30.65 -12.72
CA VAL A 172 6.84 -29.39 -12.23
C VAL A 172 6.80 -29.31 -10.71
N ASN A 173 7.83 -28.75 -10.10
CA ASN A 173 7.80 -28.33 -8.69
C ASN A 173 7.27 -26.89 -8.60
N LYS A 174 5.94 -26.75 -8.70
CA LYS A 174 5.26 -25.45 -8.67
C LYS A 174 5.48 -24.74 -7.35
N GLN A 175 6.13 -23.59 -7.37
CA GLN A 175 6.39 -22.77 -6.21
C GLN A 175 5.23 -21.81 -5.96
N GLN A 176 5.17 -21.21 -4.76
CA GLN A 176 4.17 -20.17 -4.47
C GLN A 176 4.34 -18.97 -5.42
N ALA A 177 3.20 -18.39 -5.83
CA ALA A 177 3.20 -17.19 -6.63
C ALA A 177 3.85 -16.02 -5.89
N MET A 178 4.51 -15.13 -6.62
CA MET A 178 5.22 -13.97 -6.08
C MET A 178 4.55 -12.67 -6.50
N ASP A 179 4.69 -11.62 -5.70
CA ASP A 179 3.96 -10.35 -5.89
C ASP A 179 4.31 -9.61 -7.20
N ASN A 180 5.59 -9.68 -7.62
CA ASN A 180 6.07 -8.91 -8.77
C ASN A 180 7.30 -9.55 -9.43
N PHE A 181 7.64 -9.07 -10.64
CA PHE A 181 8.77 -9.59 -11.43
C PHE A 181 10.13 -9.38 -10.76
N SER A 182 10.30 -8.28 -10.01
CA SER A 182 11.57 -8.00 -9.31
C SER A 182 11.85 -9.07 -8.24
N ALA A 183 10.83 -9.48 -7.49
CA ALA A 183 10.95 -10.57 -6.50
C ALA A 183 11.28 -11.91 -7.18
N MET A 184 10.63 -12.23 -8.32
CA MET A 184 10.90 -13.46 -9.08
C MET A 184 12.32 -13.50 -9.63
N ARG A 185 12.83 -12.39 -10.17
CA ARG A 185 14.22 -12.30 -10.67
C ARG A 185 15.22 -12.51 -9.55
N THR A 186 14.96 -11.93 -8.36
CA THR A 186 15.81 -12.12 -7.17
C THR A 186 15.78 -13.58 -6.69
N ALA A 187 14.61 -14.19 -6.64
CA ALA A 187 14.47 -15.60 -6.26
C ALA A 187 15.20 -16.53 -7.26
N LEU A 188 15.14 -16.21 -8.56
CA LEU A 188 15.89 -16.93 -9.59
C LEU A 188 17.40 -16.73 -9.43
N ALA A 189 17.87 -15.51 -9.25
CA ALA A 189 19.29 -15.21 -9.05
C ALA A 189 19.85 -15.92 -7.82
N SER A 190 19.11 -15.97 -6.71
CA SER A 190 19.50 -16.67 -5.47
C SER A 190 19.40 -18.19 -5.53
N GLY A 191 18.74 -18.77 -6.56
CA GLY A 191 18.53 -20.21 -6.69
C GLY A 191 17.39 -20.75 -5.84
N MET A 192 16.52 -19.91 -5.31
CA MET A 192 15.29 -20.34 -4.64
C MET A 192 14.31 -20.97 -5.62
N ILE A 193 14.29 -20.48 -6.85
CA ILE A 193 13.54 -21.03 -7.99
C ILE A 193 14.50 -21.33 -9.14
N ASP A 194 14.07 -22.22 -10.05
CA ASP A 194 14.81 -22.57 -11.26
C ASP A 194 14.34 -21.74 -12.46
N GLY A 195 13.13 -21.19 -12.40
CA GLY A 195 12.58 -20.33 -13.44
C GLY A 195 11.24 -19.71 -13.06
N TYR A 196 10.79 -18.79 -13.91
CA TYR A 196 9.44 -18.22 -13.80
C TYR A 196 8.82 -18.02 -15.19
N VAL A 197 7.48 -18.17 -15.24
CA VAL A 197 6.69 -17.94 -16.45
C VAL A 197 6.42 -16.44 -16.59
N SER A 198 6.61 -15.93 -17.80
CA SER A 198 6.40 -14.53 -18.14
C SER A 198 6.05 -14.36 -19.62
N GLU A 199 5.99 -13.12 -20.07
CA GLU A 199 5.80 -12.73 -21.46
C GLU A 199 7.12 -12.31 -22.10
N ARG A 200 7.18 -12.43 -23.43
CA ARG A 200 8.38 -12.15 -24.21
C ARG A 200 9.00 -10.75 -23.96
N PRO A 201 8.23 -9.64 -23.91
CA PRO A 201 8.82 -8.32 -23.65
C PRO A 201 9.53 -8.25 -22.29
N GLU A 202 8.95 -8.83 -21.26
CA GLU A 202 9.58 -8.93 -19.93
C GLU A 202 10.83 -9.81 -19.99
N GLY A 203 10.76 -10.94 -20.70
CA GLY A 203 11.91 -11.82 -20.88
C GLY A 203 13.08 -11.14 -21.57
N ILE A 204 12.82 -10.31 -22.59
CA ILE A 204 13.85 -9.47 -23.25
C ILE A 204 14.45 -8.51 -22.23
N THR A 205 13.61 -7.83 -21.46
CA THR A 205 14.03 -6.92 -20.39
C THR A 205 14.91 -7.63 -19.36
N ALA A 206 14.43 -8.73 -18.79
CA ALA A 206 15.16 -9.48 -17.76
C ALA A 206 16.55 -9.93 -18.24
N THR A 207 16.65 -10.41 -19.48
CA THR A 207 17.92 -10.90 -20.06
C THR A 207 18.83 -9.78 -20.58
N SER A 208 18.30 -8.60 -20.87
CA SER A 208 19.12 -7.44 -21.22
C SER A 208 19.81 -6.86 -19.99
N VAL A 209 19.09 -6.80 -18.86
CA VAL A 209 19.58 -6.25 -17.58
C VAL A 209 20.48 -7.23 -16.86
N ASN A 210 20.13 -8.51 -16.84
CA ASN A 210 20.94 -9.54 -16.18
C ASN A 210 21.41 -10.61 -17.18
N LYS A 211 22.68 -10.56 -17.53
CA LYS A 211 23.30 -11.51 -18.49
C LYS A 211 23.39 -12.94 -17.96
N GLU A 212 23.20 -13.17 -16.66
CA GLU A 212 23.13 -14.50 -16.06
C GLU A 212 21.76 -15.17 -16.30
N LEU A 213 20.78 -14.43 -16.80
CA LEU A 213 19.46 -14.96 -17.15
C LEU A 213 19.39 -15.33 -18.64
N LYS A 214 18.50 -16.28 -18.93
CA LYS A 214 18.20 -16.75 -20.28
C LYS A 214 16.69 -16.89 -20.43
N MET A 215 16.17 -16.37 -21.50
CA MET A 215 14.79 -16.55 -21.94
C MET A 215 14.69 -17.84 -22.79
N LEU A 216 13.75 -18.69 -22.43
CA LEU A 216 13.38 -19.87 -23.18
C LEU A 216 12.09 -19.59 -23.94
N GLU A 217 12.18 -19.61 -25.26
CA GLU A 217 11.03 -19.54 -26.16
C GLU A 217 10.75 -20.95 -26.69
N PHE A 218 9.51 -21.38 -26.66
CA PHE A 218 9.12 -22.69 -27.15
C PHE A 218 8.26 -22.57 -28.40
N PRO A 219 8.48 -23.43 -29.43
CA PRO A 219 7.57 -23.55 -30.56
C PRO A 219 6.14 -23.90 -30.05
N LYS A 220 5.12 -23.50 -30.79
CA LYS A 220 3.72 -23.68 -30.39
C LYS A 220 3.38 -25.13 -30.00
N GLU A 221 4.00 -26.10 -30.68
CA GLU A 221 3.76 -27.54 -30.43
C GLU A 221 4.42 -28.04 -29.12
N ASN A 222 5.42 -27.35 -28.60
CA ASN A 222 6.20 -27.72 -27.41
C ASN A 222 6.11 -26.70 -26.28
N GLY A 223 5.34 -25.62 -26.47
CA GLY A 223 5.15 -24.52 -25.56
C GLY A 223 3.83 -24.59 -24.80
N PHE A 224 3.50 -23.49 -24.20
CA PHE A 224 2.24 -23.35 -23.47
C PHE A 224 1.04 -23.34 -24.44
N ASP A 225 0.03 -24.15 -24.12
CA ASP A 225 -1.28 -24.07 -24.75
C ASP A 225 -2.09 -22.99 -24.02
N ALA A 226 -2.31 -21.89 -24.71
CA ALA A 226 -3.05 -20.75 -24.18
C ALA A 226 -4.03 -20.25 -25.25
N SER A 227 -5.17 -19.76 -24.80
CA SER A 227 -6.15 -19.16 -25.71
C SER A 227 -5.57 -17.91 -26.38
N ALA A 228 -6.09 -17.54 -27.53
CA ALA A 228 -5.72 -16.27 -28.16
C ALA A 228 -5.99 -15.07 -27.24
N GLU A 229 -7.01 -15.17 -26.37
CA GLU A 229 -7.35 -14.14 -25.40
C GLU A 229 -6.31 -14.00 -24.28
N ASP A 230 -5.65 -15.10 -23.90
CA ASP A 230 -4.63 -15.09 -22.85
C ASP A 230 -3.33 -14.45 -23.33
N SER A 231 -3.00 -14.58 -24.63
CA SER A 231 -1.82 -13.95 -25.25
C SER A 231 -2.03 -12.49 -25.63
N GLN A 232 -3.28 -11.99 -25.60
CA GLN A 232 -3.61 -10.62 -25.92
C GLN A 232 -3.52 -9.72 -24.69
N VAL A 233 -3.17 -8.45 -24.95
CA VAL A 233 -3.20 -7.38 -23.94
C VAL A 233 -4.19 -6.33 -24.40
N ALA A 234 -5.15 -5.98 -23.55
CA ALA A 234 -6.24 -5.09 -23.89
C ALA A 234 -6.49 -4.05 -22.78
N VAL A 235 -7.15 -2.95 -23.13
CA VAL A 235 -7.56 -1.93 -22.17
C VAL A 235 -8.77 -2.43 -21.38
N GLY A 236 -8.64 -2.51 -20.06
CA GLY A 236 -9.76 -2.81 -19.17
C GLY A 236 -10.58 -1.55 -18.89
N MET A 237 -11.90 -1.64 -19.04
CA MET A 237 -12.85 -0.54 -18.79
C MET A 237 -14.06 -1.05 -17.99
N ARG A 238 -14.86 -0.14 -17.44
CA ARG A 238 -16.08 -0.54 -16.73
C ARG A 238 -17.08 -1.18 -17.69
N LYS A 239 -17.86 -2.13 -17.20
CA LYS A 239 -18.97 -2.69 -17.98
C LYS A 239 -19.99 -1.60 -18.29
N GLY A 240 -20.39 -1.52 -19.56
CA GLY A 240 -21.33 -0.51 -20.03
C GLY A 240 -20.71 0.88 -20.27
N ASP A 241 -19.40 1.01 -20.20
CA ASP A 241 -18.72 2.27 -20.50
C ASP A 241 -18.88 2.63 -21.98
N THR A 242 -19.38 3.82 -22.25
CA THR A 242 -19.69 4.30 -23.62
C THR A 242 -18.46 4.66 -24.43
N ASP A 243 -17.30 4.81 -23.79
CA ASP A 243 -16.06 5.16 -24.46
C ASP A 243 -15.32 3.95 -25.06
N ILE A 244 -15.74 2.71 -24.75
CA ILE A 244 -15.10 1.49 -25.29
C ILE A 244 -15.01 1.53 -26.82
N GLU A 245 -16.09 1.89 -27.50
CA GLU A 245 -16.12 1.97 -28.97
C GLU A 245 -15.23 3.09 -29.51
N LYS A 246 -15.12 4.21 -28.81
CA LYS A 246 -14.20 5.29 -29.17
C LYS A 246 -12.74 4.84 -29.03
N VAL A 247 -12.43 4.19 -27.90
CA VAL A 247 -11.10 3.63 -27.63
C VAL A 247 -10.74 2.57 -28.68
N ASN A 248 -11.67 1.69 -29.05
CA ASN A 248 -11.47 0.71 -30.11
C ASN A 248 -11.12 1.36 -31.45
N LYS A 249 -11.81 2.45 -31.83
CA LYS A 249 -11.51 3.20 -33.06
C LYS A 249 -10.12 3.83 -33.01
N ILE A 250 -9.74 4.39 -31.88
CA ILE A 250 -8.39 4.97 -31.67
C ILE A 250 -7.34 3.89 -31.80
N LEU A 251 -7.52 2.74 -31.13
CA LEU A 251 -6.59 1.61 -31.21
C LEU A 251 -6.49 1.03 -32.63
N ALA A 252 -7.57 0.98 -33.38
CA ALA A 252 -7.55 0.53 -34.79
C ALA A 252 -6.75 1.49 -35.69
N GLY A 253 -6.64 2.76 -35.33
CA GLY A 253 -5.79 3.75 -36.02
C GLY A 253 -4.29 3.59 -35.77
N ILE A 254 -3.86 2.79 -34.79
CA ILE A 254 -2.46 2.52 -34.49
C ILE A 254 -2.04 1.25 -35.24
N SER A 255 -1.21 1.39 -36.29
CA SER A 255 -0.76 0.26 -37.10
C SER A 255 0.12 -0.72 -36.30
N GLN A 256 0.19 -1.97 -36.73
CA GLN A 256 1.05 -2.99 -36.11
C GLN A 256 2.53 -2.57 -36.09
N ASP A 257 3.01 -1.96 -37.18
CA ASP A 257 4.39 -1.46 -37.29
C ASP A 257 4.66 -0.35 -36.26
N GLU A 258 3.68 0.53 -36.04
CA GLU A 258 3.78 1.58 -35.03
C GLU A 258 3.81 1.00 -33.62
N ARG A 259 2.94 0.03 -33.31
CA ARG A 259 2.93 -0.69 -32.03
C ARG A 259 4.28 -1.37 -31.76
N THR A 260 4.84 -2.02 -32.76
CA THR A 260 6.16 -2.67 -32.67
C THR A 260 7.26 -1.62 -32.39
N LYS A 261 7.27 -0.50 -33.14
CA LYS A 261 8.23 0.59 -32.89
C LYS A 261 8.14 1.17 -31.49
N ILE A 262 6.92 1.38 -30.97
CA ILE A 262 6.72 1.89 -29.61
C ILE A 262 7.26 0.88 -28.57
N MET A 263 7.02 -0.42 -28.76
CA MET A 263 7.53 -1.47 -27.88
C MET A 263 9.06 -1.56 -27.93
N ASP A 264 9.64 -1.58 -29.13
CA ASP A 264 11.10 -1.62 -29.32
C ASP A 264 11.78 -0.39 -28.69
N GLN A 265 11.13 0.77 -28.80
CA GLN A 265 11.63 1.98 -28.15
C GLN A 265 11.51 1.89 -26.63
N ALA A 266 10.39 1.39 -26.09
CA ALA A 266 10.21 1.19 -24.67
C ALA A 266 11.27 0.22 -24.08
N ILE A 267 11.63 -0.84 -24.81
CA ILE A 267 12.69 -1.77 -24.41
C ILE A 267 14.05 -1.04 -24.33
N LYS A 268 14.32 -0.08 -25.20
CA LYS A 268 15.58 0.68 -25.20
C LYS A 268 15.62 1.75 -24.10
N ASP A 269 14.48 2.39 -23.81
CA ASP A 269 14.36 3.55 -22.93
C ASP A 269 14.22 3.16 -21.45
N GLN A 270 14.04 1.88 -21.14
CA GLN A 270 13.87 1.43 -19.76
C GLN A 270 15.11 1.75 -18.89
N PRO A 271 14.95 2.16 -17.63
CA PRO A 271 16.04 2.66 -16.78
C PRO A 271 17.23 1.70 -16.62
N ALA A 272 16.98 0.41 -16.66
CA ALA A 272 18.02 -0.61 -16.45
C ALA A 272 18.85 -0.93 -17.71
N ALA A 273 18.45 -0.46 -18.88
CA ALA A 273 19.18 -0.74 -20.14
C ALA A 273 20.39 0.20 -20.33
N THR A 274 20.48 1.29 -19.58
CA THR A 274 21.49 2.33 -19.81
C THR A 274 22.85 2.08 -19.14
N ASP A 275 22.95 1.13 -18.18
CA ASP A 275 24.17 0.95 -17.38
C ASP A 275 24.82 -0.45 -17.46
N SER A 276 24.42 -1.30 -18.41
CA SER A 276 24.85 -2.72 -18.41
C SER A 276 26.20 -3.02 -19.05
N ASP A 277 26.94 -2.02 -19.53
CA ASP A 277 28.22 -2.26 -20.24
C ASP A 277 29.48 -2.13 -19.40
N GLU A 278 29.43 -1.75 -18.13
CA GLU A 278 30.62 -1.69 -17.28
C GLU A 278 30.45 -2.43 -15.96
N GLN A 279 31.27 -3.49 -15.83
CA GLN A 279 31.80 -4.09 -14.61
C GLN A 279 30.82 -4.50 -13.51
N LYS A 280 31.05 -5.70 -12.94
CA LYS A 280 30.64 -6.09 -11.57
C LYS A 280 31.06 -4.98 -10.61
N THR A 281 30.24 -3.94 -10.51
CA THR A 281 30.38 -2.91 -9.48
C THR A 281 30.16 -3.62 -8.15
N GLY A 282 31.09 -3.51 -7.21
CA GLY A 282 30.95 -4.18 -5.91
C GLY A 282 29.66 -3.70 -5.22
N LEU A 283 29.06 -4.53 -4.36
CA LEU A 283 27.81 -4.29 -3.65
C LEU A 283 27.66 -2.84 -3.14
N ILE A 284 28.74 -2.21 -2.66
CA ILE A 284 28.74 -0.83 -2.16
C ILE A 284 28.39 0.17 -3.26
N ASN A 285 28.89 -0.04 -4.48
CA ASN A 285 28.60 0.85 -5.61
C ASN A 285 27.14 0.72 -6.06
N ASP A 286 26.56 -0.48 -5.99
CA ASP A 286 25.14 -0.70 -6.29
C ASP A 286 24.26 0.10 -5.32
N PHE A 287 24.53 0.04 -4.02
CA PHE A 287 23.82 0.85 -3.01
C PHE A 287 23.94 2.35 -3.29
N LYS A 288 25.14 2.82 -3.64
CA LYS A 288 25.38 4.24 -3.95
C LYS A 288 24.61 4.67 -5.22
N ASN A 289 24.61 3.85 -6.25
CA ASN A 289 23.88 4.13 -7.50
C ASN A 289 22.37 4.20 -7.27
N ILE A 290 21.81 3.24 -6.54
CA ILE A 290 20.39 3.24 -6.17
C ILE A 290 20.05 4.50 -5.37
N TRP A 291 20.89 4.86 -4.39
CA TRP A 291 20.65 6.06 -3.59
C TRP A 291 20.71 7.33 -4.44
N ASN A 292 21.67 7.46 -5.32
CA ASN A 292 21.79 8.62 -6.21
C ASN A 292 20.59 8.74 -7.16
N GLN A 293 20.07 7.60 -7.60
CA GLN A 293 18.96 7.55 -8.56
C GLN A 293 17.58 7.70 -7.89
N TYR A 294 17.35 7.04 -6.74
CA TYR A 294 16.03 6.93 -6.11
C TYR A 294 15.96 7.54 -4.70
N GLY A 295 17.07 8.04 -4.15
CA GLY A 295 17.13 8.56 -2.77
C GLY A 295 16.08 9.64 -2.48
N ASP A 296 15.85 10.55 -3.41
CA ASP A 296 14.80 11.58 -3.27
C ASP A 296 13.39 11.01 -3.20
N MET A 297 13.11 9.92 -3.93
CA MET A 297 11.84 9.20 -3.84
C MET A 297 11.66 8.58 -2.46
N PHE A 298 12.71 7.93 -1.97
CA PHE A 298 12.70 7.29 -0.64
C PHE A 298 12.52 8.31 0.47
N LEU A 299 13.20 9.45 0.41
CA LEU A 299 13.07 10.51 1.42
C LEU A 299 11.66 11.11 1.44
N ARG A 300 11.04 11.32 0.27
CA ARG A 300 9.64 11.77 0.19
C ARG A 300 8.68 10.72 0.73
N GLY A 301 8.90 9.44 0.37
CA GLY A 301 8.13 8.33 0.93
C GLY A 301 8.25 8.25 2.45
N ALA A 302 9.46 8.39 2.99
CA ALA A 302 9.71 8.43 4.43
C ALA A 302 9.00 9.61 5.11
N GLY A 303 9.02 10.79 4.48
CA GLY A 303 8.29 11.96 4.96
C GLY A 303 6.79 11.73 5.04
N LEU A 304 6.20 11.11 4.02
CA LEU A 304 4.77 10.76 4.01
C LEU A 304 4.45 9.69 5.05
N THR A 305 5.30 8.66 5.19
CA THR A 305 5.20 7.64 6.23
C THR A 305 5.13 8.29 7.63
N LEU A 306 6.09 9.16 7.96
CA LEU A 306 6.13 9.86 9.25
C LEU A 306 4.93 10.77 9.45
N PHE A 307 4.50 11.48 8.42
CA PHE A 307 3.34 12.36 8.47
C PHE A 307 2.05 11.58 8.79
N ILE A 308 1.78 10.49 8.06
CA ILE A 308 0.59 9.65 8.28
C ILE A 308 0.64 9.01 9.68
N ALA A 309 1.79 8.46 10.07
CA ALA A 309 1.97 7.85 11.37
C ALA A 309 1.76 8.85 12.52
N LEU A 310 2.33 10.07 12.41
CA LEU A 310 2.20 11.11 13.44
C LEU A 310 0.75 11.58 13.58
N ILE A 311 0.14 12.01 12.48
CA ILE A 311 -1.24 12.52 12.51
C ILE A 311 -2.22 11.41 12.91
N GLY A 312 -2.05 10.20 12.35
CA GLY A 312 -2.87 9.04 12.70
C GLY A 312 -2.79 8.69 14.19
N THR A 313 -1.59 8.74 14.77
CA THR A 313 -1.39 8.49 16.21
C THR A 313 -2.02 9.60 17.06
N VAL A 314 -1.81 10.87 16.75
CA VAL A 314 -2.37 12.01 17.52
C VAL A 314 -3.90 12.00 17.48
N VAL A 315 -4.47 11.88 16.29
CA VAL A 315 -5.94 11.83 16.11
C VAL A 315 -6.50 10.56 16.74
N GLY A 316 -5.88 9.41 16.49
CA GLY A 316 -6.30 8.12 17.06
C GLY A 316 -6.23 8.11 18.59
N THR A 317 -5.15 8.63 19.18
CA THR A 317 -5.05 8.76 20.64
C THR A 317 -6.15 9.69 21.21
N THR A 318 -6.44 10.78 20.52
CA THR A 318 -7.52 11.69 20.92
C THR A 318 -8.89 10.99 20.87
N LEU A 319 -9.17 10.26 19.78
CA LEU A 319 -10.37 9.43 19.66
C LEU A 319 -10.43 8.36 20.75
N GLY A 320 -9.34 7.65 20.98
CA GLY A 320 -9.22 6.64 22.02
C GLY A 320 -9.44 7.19 23.41
N LEU A 321 -8.92 8.40 23.71
CA LEU A 321 -9.17 9.10 24.98
C LEU A 321 -10.65 9.42 25.16
N LEU A 322 -11.31 9.97 24.16
CA LEU A 322 -12.73 10.29 24.20
C LEU A 322 -13.59 9.03 24.42
N ILE A 323 -13.30 7.96 23.68
CA ILE A 323 -14.00 6.68 23.77
C ILE A 323 -13.74 6.01 25.13
N GLY A 324 -12.49 5.94 25.56
CA GLY A 324 -12.11 5.34 26.85
C GLY A 324 -12.78 6.04 28.02
N VAL A 325 -12.78 7.39 28.03
CA VAL A 325 -13.49 8.18 29.04
C VAL A 325 -15.00 7.95 28.99
N PHE A 326 -15.61 7.94 27.79
CA PHE A 326 -17.06 7.68 27.65
C PHE A 326 -17.46 6.32 28.23
N ARG A 327 -16.68 5.29 27.96
CA ARG A 327 -16.95 3.90 28.41
C ARG A 327 -16.72 3.67 29.90
N THR A 328 -16.13 4.63 30.62
CA THR A 328 -15.95 4.59 32.07
C THR A 328 -16.94 5.45 32.82
N ILE A 329 -17.89 6.10 32.15
CA ILE A 329 -18.96 6.89 32.79
C ILE A 329 -19.91 5.92 33.52
N PRO A 330 -20.18 6.13 34.82
CA PRO A 330 -21.17 5.34 35.58
C PRO A 330 -22.57 5.38 34.94
N ASP A 331 -23.34 4.31 35.13
CA ASP A 331 -24.71 4.23 34.63
C ASP A 331 -25.54 5.40 35.14
N SER A 332 -26.27 6.07 34.25
CA SER A 332 -27.15 7.19 34.62
C SER A 332 -28.37 6.70 35.40
N GLU A 333 -28.80 7.46 36.40
CA GLU A 333 -30.05 7.20 37.13
C GLU A 333 -31.28 7.40 36.26
N ASN A 334 -31.21 8.30 35.28
CA ASN A 334 -32.29 8.54 34.31
C ASN A 334 -32.35 7.37 33.30
N PRO A 335 -33.50 6.67 33.20
CA PRO A 335 -33.64 5.48 32.35
C PRO A 335 -33.45 5.79 30.87
N VAL A 336 -33.85 6.96 30.39
CA VAL A 336 -33.62 7.37 28.99
C VAL A 336 -32.14 7.62 28.70
N ALA A 337 -31.47 8.34 29.60
CA ALA A 337 -30.03 8.58 29.48
C ALA A 337 -29.22 7.28 29.56
N ARG A 338 -29.62 6.36 30.44
CA ARG A 338 -29.02 5.01 30.54
C ARG A 338 -29.18 4.19 29.27
N PHE A 339 -30.37 4.26 28.64
CA PHE A 339 -30.60 3.58 27.36
C PHE A 339 -29.62 4.08 26.28
N PHE A 340 -29.50 5.40 26.10
CA PHE A 340 -28.55 5.96 25.12
C PHE A 340 -27.10 5.70 25.47
N GLN A 341 -26.73 5.67 26.74
CA GLN A 341 -25.38 5.30 27.19
C GLN A 341 -25.06 3.84 26.88
N LYS A 342 -26.00 2.90 27.12
CA LYS A 342 -25.82 1.48 26.78
C LYS A 342 -25.75 1.27 25.26
N LEU A 343 -26.60 1.97 24.49
CA LEU A 343 -26.55 1.93 23.03
C LEU A 343 -25.22 2.48 22.51
N GLY A 344 -24.75 3.59 23.04
CA GLY A 344 -23.44 4.16 22.70
C GLY A 344 -22.30 3.19 23.04
N ASN A 345 -22.32 2.57 24.22
CA ASN A 345 -21.32 1.57 24.61
C ASN A 345 -21.35 0.34 23.71
N LEU A 346 -22.51 -0.12 23.26
CA LEU A 346 -22.64 -1.24 22.32
C LEU A 346 -22.00 -0.89 20.97
N ILE A 347 -22.34 0.29 20.40
CA ILE A 347 -21.76 0.75 19.12
C ILE A 347 -20.25 0.87 19.22
N LEU A 348 -19.74 1.47 20.32
CA LEU A 348 -18.30 1.60 20.53
C LEU A 348 -17.60 0.26 20.74
N SER A 349 -18.27 -0.72 21.39
CA SER A 349 -17.74 -2.07 21.53
C SER A 349 -17.62 -2.77 20.18
N ILE A 350 -18.66 -2.68 19.32
CA ILE A 350 -18.61 -3.22 17.94
C ILE A 350 -17.47 -2.55 17.15
N TYR A 351 -17.35 -1.22 17.23
CA TYR A 351 -16.26 -0.50 16.59
C TYR A 351 -14.90 -1.03 17.03
N ILE A 352 -14.66 -1.17 18.33
CA ILE A 352 -13.38 -1.65 18.87
C ILE A 352 -13.11 -3.09 18.43
N GLU A 353 -14.10 -3.98 18.49
CA GLU A 353 -13.95 -5.36 18.07
C GLU A 353 -13.64 -5.48 16.59
N VAL A 354 -14.32 -4.74 15.73
CA VAL A 354 -14.10 -4.75 14.27
C VAL A 354 -12.69 -4.26 13.94
N PHE A 355 -12.29 -3.08 14.44
CA PHE A 355 -11.00 -2.49 14.07
C PHE A 355 -9.79 -3.16 14.72
N ARG A 356 -9.95 -3.85 15.84
CA ARG A 356 -8.90 -4.67 16.46
C ARG A 356 -8.90 -6.12 15.97
N GLY A 357 -10.03 -6.60 15.48
CA GLY A 357 -10.20 -7.99 15.04
C GLY A 357 -9.92 -8.21 13.54
N THR A 358 -9.71 -7.15 12.76
CA THR A 358 -9.43 -7.25 11.32
C THR A 358 -8.10 -6.61 10.95
N PRO A 359 -7.38 -7.14 9.93
CA PRO A 359 -6.14 -6.54 9.45
C PRO A 359 -6.36 -5.14 8.86
N MET A 360 -5.47 -4.18 9.15
CA MET A 360 -5.57 -2.82 8.63
C MET A 360 -5.57 -2.75 7.10
N MET A 361 -4.89 -3.68 6.40
CA MET A 361 -4.94 -3.79 4.94
C MET A 361 -6.36 -4.03 4.43
N VAL A 362 -7.11 -4.96 5.07
CA VAL A 362 -8.50 -5.25 4.70
C VAL A 362 -9.39 -4.05 4.98
N GLN A 363 -9.21 -3.39 6.13
CA GLN A 363 -9.91 -2.14 6.46
C GLN A 363 -9.66 -1.06 5.40
N ALA A 364 -8.41 -0.91 4.95
CA ALA A 364 -8.04 0.05 3.92
C ALA A 364 -8.78 -0.22 2.60
N MET A 365 -8.83 -1.47 2.16
CA MET A 365 -9.55 -1.84 0.94
C MET A 365 -11.05 -1.59 1.06
N VAL A 366 -11.67 -2.03 2.15
CA VAL A 366 -13.12 -1.87 2.38
C VAL A 366 -13.49 -0.39 2.48
N ILE A 367 -12.73 0.41 3.23
CA ILE A 367 -13.03 1.84 3.39
C ILE A 367 -12.78 2.59 2.09
N PHE A 368 -11.63 2.40 1.46
CA PHE A 368 -11.24 3.19 0.30
C PHE A 368 -12.05 2.86 -0.96
N TYR A 369 -12.20 1.57 -1.28
CA TYR A 369 -12.94 1.12 -2.46
C TYR A 369 -14.43 0.89 -2.15
N GLY A 370 -14.76 0.35 -0.96
CA GLY A 370 -16.12 0.04 -0.58
C GLY A 370 -17.01 1.27 -0.43
N LEU A 371 -16.51 2.37 0.15
CA LEU A 371 -17.27 3.64 0.23
C LEU A 371 -17.56 4.21 -1.16
N ALA A 372 -16.61 4.12 -2.09
CA ALA A 372 -16.82 4.56 -3.46
C ALA A 372 -17.85 3.71 -4.19
N LEU A 373 -17.80 2.37 -4.02
CA LEU A 373 -18.74 1.44 -4.64
C LEU A 373 -20.15 1.55 -4.07
N ALA A 374 -20.29 1.60 -2.74
CA ALA A 374 -21.60 1.54 -2.08
C ALA A 374 -22.31 2.90 -2.00
N PHE A 375 -21.55 3.99 -1.87
CA PHE A 375 -22.10 5.32 -1.58
C PHE A 375 -21.65 6.39 -2.58
N GLY A 376 -20.81 6.07 -3.57
CA GLY A 376 -20.25 7.06 -4.52
C GLY A 376 -19.26 8.03 -3.88
N ILE A 377 -18.78 7.75 -2.64
CA ILE A 377 -17.86 8.64 -1.91
C ILE A 377 -16.43 8.30 -2.30
N SER A 378 -15.81 9.17 -3.11
CA SER A 378 -14.39 9.03 -3.48
C SER A 378 -13.52 9.84 -2.54
N LEU A 379 -12.68 9.15 -1.75
CA LEU A 379 -11.69 9.78 -0.87
C LEU A 379 -10.36 9.95 -1.61
N ASP A 380 -9.65 11.07 -1.31
CA ASP A 380 -8.23 11.16 -1.62
C ASP A 380 -7.45 10.09 -0.85
N ARG A 381 -6.36 9.58 -1.45
CA ARG A 381 -5.56 8.47 -0.86
C ARG A 381 -4.92 8.84 0.48
N THR A 382 -4.38 10.05 0.58
CA THR A 382 -3.75 10.54 1.81
C THR A 382 -4.77 10.76 2.90
N VAL A 383 -5.94 11.34 2.55
CA VAL A 383 -7.08 11.51 3.48
C VAL A 383 -7.60 10.16 3.96
N ALA A 384 -7.76 9.20 3.05
CA ALA A 384 -8.16 7.84 3.42
C ALA A 384 -7.13 7.19 4.36
N ALA A 385 -5.84 7.31 4.07
CA ALA A 385 -4.77 6.80 4.92
C ALA A 385 -4.82 7.40 6.33
N LEU A 386 -4.92 8.72 6.43
CA LEU A 386 -5.04 9.43 7.71
C LEU A 386 -6.27 8.95 8.49
N PHE A 387 -7.41 8.81 7.83
CA PHE A 387 -8.64 8.31 8.43
C PHE A 387 -8.49 6.88 8.95
N ILE A 388 -8.00 5.96 8.10
CA ILE A 388 -7.85 4.54 8.42
C ILE A 388 -6.92 4.35 9.62
N VAL A 389 -5.72 4.98 9.60
CA VAL A 389 -4.76 4.89 10.71
C VAL A 389 -5.34 5.50 11.98
N SER A 390 -6.01 6.66 11.87
CA SER A 390 -6.62 7.32 13.04
C SER A 390 -7.70 6.46 13.70
N VAL A 391 -8.58 5.87 12.91
CA VAL A 391 -9.68 5.04 13.41
C VAL A 391 -9.15 3.71 13.96
N ASN A 392 -8.18 3.10 13.31
CA ASN A 392 -7.53 1.89 13.79
C ASN A 392 -6.81 2.14 15.13
N THR A 393 -5.92 3.13 15.18
CA THR A 393 -5.23 3.54 16.42
C THR A 393 -6.21 3.94 17.52
N GLY A 394 -7.32 4.61 17.18
CA GLY A 394 -8.36 4.97 18.13
C GLY A 394 -8.99 3.78 18.84
N ALA A 395 -9.19 2.68 18.15
CA ALA A 395 -9.70 1.44 18.73
C ALA A 395 -8.71 0.83 19.74
N TYR A 396 -7.41 0.77 19.40
CA TYR A 396 -6.37 0.30 20.34
C TYR A 396 -6.21 1.23 21.53
N MET A 397 -6.09 2.54 21.28
CA MET A 397 -5.91 3.54 22.34
C MET A 397 -7.11 3.63 23.28
N SER A 398 -8.33 3.33 22.82
CA SER A 398 -9.52 3.35 23.70
C SER A 398 -9.42 2.33 24.83
N GLU A 399 -8.89 1.16 24.57
CA GLU A 399 -8.66 0.12 25.58
C GLU A 399 -7.47 0.45 26.50
N ILE A 400 -6.39 1.02 25.92
CA ILE A 400 -5.23 1.50 26.68
C ILE A 400 -5.67 2.61 27.68
N VAL A 401 -6.44 3.58 27.21
CA VAL A 401 -7.00 4.66 28.05
C VAL A 401 -7.92 4.10 29.12
N ARG A 402 -8.82 3.17 28.76
CA ARG A 402 -9.72 2.52 29.73
C ARG A 402 -8.91 1.80 30.82
N GLY A 403 -7.88 1.04 30.43
CA GLY A 403 -6.95 0.41 31.38
C GLY A 403 -6.22 1.43 32.25
N GLY A 404 -5.75 2.55 31.66
CA GLY A 404 -5.10 3.63 32.38
C GLY A 404 -6.00 4.34 33.39
N ILE A 405 -7.30 4.47 33.10
CA ILE A 405 -8.29 5.04 34.05
C ILE A 405 -8.48 4.08 35.24
N PHE A 406 -8.60 2.77 34.98
CA PHE A 406 -8.74 1.77 36.05
C PHE A 406 -7.47 1.59 36.91
N ALA A 407 -6.32 1.97 36.37
CA ALA A 407 -5.05 1.93 37.10
C ALA A 407 -4.86 3.10 38.05
N VAL A 408 -5.67 4.15 37.97
CA VAL A 408 -5.65 5.25 38.94
C VAL A 408 -6.22 4.76 40.26
N ASP A 409 -5.50 5.04 41.37
CA ASP A 409 -5.89 4.64 42.72
C ASP A 409 -7.31 5.10 43.04
N LYS A 410 -8.15 4.19 43.59
CA LYS A 410 -9.54 4.47 43.93
C LYS A 410 -9.66 5.58 44.98
N GLY A 411 -8.70 5.72 45.89
CA GLY A 411 -8.63 6.79 46.86
C GLY A 411 -8.60 8.19 46.24
N GLN A 412 -8.08 8.32 44.99
CA GLN A 412 -8.13 9.60 44.27
C GLN A 412 -9.55 9.99 43.87
N PHE A 413 -10.39 9.02 43.52
CA PHE A 413 -11.81 9.24 43.23
C PHE A 413 -12.59 9.55 44.50
N GLU A 414 -12.33 8.80 45.57
CA GLU A 414 -12.99 8.98 46.88
C GLU A 414 -12.64 10.34 47.50
N ALA A 415 -11.36 10.72 47.50
CA ALA A 415 -10.91 12.02 47.99
C ALA A 415 -11.52 13.19 47.20
N ALA A 416 -11.60 13.08 45.87
CA ALA A 416 -12.24 14.09 45.03
C ALA A 416 -13.75 14.21 45.34
N GLN A 417 -14.42 13.09 45.56
CA GLN A 417 -15.84 13.09 45.97
C GLN A 417 -16.06 13.67 47.37
N ALA A 418 -15.18 13.36 48.31
CA ALA A 418 -15.25 13.88 49.70
C ALA A 418 -15.18 15.42 49.75
N ILE A 419 -14.46 16.05 48.80
CA ILE A 419 -14.41 17.53 48.68
C ILE A 419 -15.49 18.09 47.75
N GLY A 420 -16.52 17.27 47.39
CA GLY A 420 -17.69 17.72 46.62
C GLY A 420 -17.48 17.84 45.11
N MET A 421 -16.46 17.23 44.54
CA MET A 421 -16.26 17.24 43.10
C MET A 421 -17.28 16.33 42.41
N THR A 422 -17.87 16.82 41.31
CA THR A 422 -18.69 15.98 40.43
C THR A 422 -17.80 15.01 39.67
N HIS A 423 -18.36 13.88 39.18
CA HIS A 423 -17.62 12.91 38.37
C HIS A 423 -16.84 13.56 37.20
N GLY A 424 -17.46 14.49 36.48
CA GLY A 424 -16.80 15.21 35.40
C GLY A 424 -15.65 16.12 35.83
N GLN A 425 -15.73 16.70 37.05
CA GLN A 425 -14.65 17.49 37.64
C GLN A 425 -13.51 16.58 38.09
N THR A 426 -13.81 15.45 38.73
CA THR A 426 -12.86 14.43 39.14
C THR A 426 -12.10 13.91 37.92
N MET A 427 -12.82 13.49 36.87
CA MET A 427 -12.19 13.02 35.63
C MET A 427 -11.25 14.07 35.04
N ARG A 428 -11.71 15.31 34.86
CA ARG A 428 -10.93 16.34 34.17
C ARG A 428 -9.73 16.85 34.97
N LYS A 429 -9.87 16.98 36.30
CA LYS A 429 -8.85 17.65 37.13
C LYS A 429 -7.91 16.68 37.85
N VAL A 430 -8.36 15.45 38.12
CA VAL A 430 -7.63 14.47 38.92
C VAL A 430 -7.20 13.28 38.06
N VAL A 431 -8.13 12.61 37.38
CA VAL A 431 -7.89 11.33 36.72
C VAL A 431 -7.19 11.49 35.37
N ILE A 432 -7.77 12.29 34.47
CA ILE A 432 -7.22 12.42 33.08
C ILE A 432 -5.75 12.89 33.07
N PRO A 433 -5.32 13.87 33.90
CA PRO A 433 -3.89 14.26 33.93
C PRO A 433 -2.95 13.11 34.31
N GLN A 434 -3.38 12.23 35.21
CA GLN A 434 -2.61 11.03 35.59
C GLN A 434 -2.64 9.99 34.47
N VAL A 435 -3.82 9.73 33.88
CA VAL A 435 -3.99 8.81 32.76
C VAL A 435 -3.10 9.20 31.59
N LEU A 436 -3.06 10.49 31.21
CA LEU A 436 -2.23 10.98 30.11
C LEU A 436 -0.75 10.67 30.31
N ARG A 437 -0.25 10.76 31.55
CA ARG A 437 1.13 10.36 31.86
C ARG A 437 1.31 8.85 31.73
N ASN A 438 0.37 8.07 32.26
CA ASN A 438 0.45 6.61 32.26
C ASN A 438 0.36 6.01 30.85
N ILE A 439 -0.40 6.62 29.93
CA ILE A 439 -0.57 6.12 28.56
C ILE A 439 0.49 6.65 27.58
N LEU A 440 1.31 7.62 27.97
CA LEU A 440 2.30 8.22 27.07
C LEU A 440 3.28 7.21 26.47
N PRO A 441 3.85 6.26 27.23
CA PRO A 441 4.73 5.22 26.66
C PRO A 441 3.98 4.34 25.64
N ALA A 442 2.72 3.99 25.93
CA ALA A 442 1.88 3.23 25.00
C ALA A 442 1.58 4.01 23.71
N THR A 443 1.27 5.33 23.85
CA THR A 443 1.07 6.22 22.69
C THR A 443 2.34 6.32 21.84
N GLY A 444 3.50 6.42 22.48
CA GLY A 444 4.79 6.41 21.78
C GLY A 444 5.04 5.10 21.03
N ASN A 445 4.69 3.97 21.63
CA ASN A 445 4.78 2.67 20.97
C ASN A 445 3.83 2.55 19.77
N GLU A 446 2.59 3.03 19.88
CA GLU A 446 1.64 3.09 18.76
C GLU A 446 2.18 3.95 17.60
N PHE A 447 2.85 5.06 17.90
CA PHE A 447 3.48 5.86 16.84
C PHE A 447 4.56 5.06 16.09
N VAL A 448 5.41 4.32 16.81
CA VAL A 448 6.45 3.46 16.19
C VAL A 448 5.82 2.31 15.40
N ILE A 449 4.72 1.73 15.87
CA ILE A 449 3.94 0.71 15.15
C ILE A 449 3.38 1.32 13.86
N ASN A 450 2.72 2.47 13.93
CA ASN A 450 2.13 3.15 12.78
C ASN A 450 3.17 3.51 11.70
N ILE A 451 4.42 3.85 12.05
CA ILE A 451 5.50 4.06 11.08
C ILE A 451 5.70 2.81 10.20
N LYS A 452 5.61 1.61 10.77
CA LYS A 452 5.77 0.35 10.02
C LYS A 452 4.48 -0.05 9.30
N ASP A 453 3.36 0.17 9.93
CA ASP A 453 2.06 -0.28 9.45
C ASP A 453 1.51 0.57 8.29
N THR A 454 2.03 1.80 8.08
CA THR A 454 1.72 2.57 6.86
C THR A 454 2.04 1.81 5.58
N ALA A 455 3.01 0.88 5.60
CA ALA A 455 3.39 0.05 4.46
C ALA A 455 2.20 -0.74 3.85
N VAL A 456 1.22 -1.15 4.68
CA VAL A 456 0.04 -1.88 4.19
C VAL A 456 -0.89 -1.00 3.36
N LEU A 457 -0.83 0.34 3.52
CA LEU A 457 -1.65 1.30 2.77
C LEU A 457 -1.21 1.43 1.31
N SER A 458 -0.07 0.83 0.96
CA SER A 458 0.37 0.69 -0.42
C SER A 458 -0.67 -0.04 -1.29
N VAL A 459 -1.55 -0.87 -0.71
CA VAL A 459 -2.65 -1.56 -1.40
C VAL A 459 -3.68 -0.59 -1.98
N ILE A 460 -3.86 0.57 -1.38
CA ILE A 460 -4.71 1.65 -1.89
C ILE A 460 -3.92 2.73 -2.64
N GLY A 461 -2.63 2.47 -2.90
CA GLY A 461 -1.75 3.32 -3.70
C GLY A 461 -1.22 4.55 -2.96
N VAL A 462 -1.08 4.49 -1.64
CA VAL A 462 -0.40 5.53 -0.86
C VAL A 462 1.10 5.46 -1.14
N ALA A 463 1.70 6.56 -1.58
CA ALA A 463 3.10 6.63 -2.00
C ALA A 463 4.07 6.78 -0.79
N ASP A 464 3.92 5.89 0.20
CA ASP A 464 4.78 5.80 1.37
C ASP A 464 6.17 5.24 1.04
N LEU A 465 7.05 5.08 2.02
CA LEU A 465 8.40 4.57 1.80
C LEU A 465 8.42 3.16 1.18
N PHE A 466 7.54 2.27 1.63
CA PHE A 466 7.46 0.90 1.08
C PHE A 466 6.98 0.89 -0.36
N PHE A 467 5.97 1.69 -0.70
CA PHE A 467 5.48 1.85 -2.07
C PHE A 467 6.57 2.38 -3.01
N GLN A 468 7.33 3.39 -2.57
CA GLN A 468 8.46 3.94 -3.34
C GLN A 468 9.57 2.90 -3.53
N GLY A 469 9.84 2.09 -2.51
CA GLY A 469 10.78 0.96 -2.61
C GLY A 469 10.35 -0.06 -3.66
N ASN A 470 9.07 -0.43 -3.69
CA ASN A 470 8.53 -1.33 -4.72
C ASN A 470 8.67 -0.74 -6.13
N ALA A 471 8.32 0.53 -6.31
CA ALA A 471 8.43 1.20 -7.60
C ALA A 471 9.89 1.27 -8.09
N ALA A 472 10.83 1.63 -7.21
CA ALA A 472 12.25 1.66 -7.53
C ALA A 472 12.81 0.28 -7.86
N SER A 473 12.45 -0.77 -7.08
CA SER A 473 12.91 -2.14 -7.32
C SER A 473 12.37 -2.71 -8.64
N GLY A 474 11.16 -2.33 -9.02
CA GLY A 474 10.56 -2.67 -10.32
C GLY A 474 11.30 -2.02 -11.49
N ALA A 475 11.83 -0.82 -11.30
CA ALA A 475 12.54 -0.06 -12.32
C ALA A 475 14.03 -0.45 -12.44
N ASN A 476 14.73 -0.66 -11.30
CA ASN A 476 16.17 -0.92 -11.27
C ASN A 476 16.54 -2.41 -11.26
N PHE A 477 15.57 -3.29 -11.07
CA PHE A 477 15.73 -4.75 -10.97
C PHE A 477 16.68 -5.23 -9.83
N GLN A 478 17.01 -4.38 -8.88
CA GLN A 478 17.88 -4.67 -7.73
C GLN A 478 17.06 -4.74 -6.43
N PHE A 479 16.21 -5.76 -6.31
CA PHE A 479 15.27 -5.92 -5.21
C PHE A 479 15.97 -5.94 -3.85
N PHE A 480 17.00 -6.78 -3.69
CA PHE A 480 17.71 -6.94 -2.43
C PHE A 480 18.34 -5.63 -1.94
N GLN A 481 19.08 -4.96 -2.82
CA GLN A 481 19.76 -3.71 -2.49
C GLN A 481 18.76 -2.59 -2.16
N THR A 482 17.71 -2.48 -2.98
CA THR A 482 16.65 -1.47 -2.79
C THR A 482 15.93 -1.67 -1.45
N PHE A 483 15.48 -2.89 -1.15
CA PHE A 483 14.79 -3.15 0.11
C PHE A 483 15.71 -3.15 1.34
N THR A 484 17.01 -3.38 1.17
CA THR A 484 17.99 -3.15 2.23
C THR A 484 18.07 -1.66 2.59
N ILE A 485 18.12 -0.75 1.59
CA ILE A 485 18.07 0.70 1.82
C ILE A 485 16.77 1.09 2.54
N VAL A 486 15.62 0.63 2.03
CA VAL A 486 14.30 0.89 2.62
C VAL A 486 14.24 0.38 4.07
N GLY A 487 14.73 -0.83 4.33
CA GLY A 487 14.79 -1.42 5.67
C GLY A 487 15.66 -0.60 6.63
N ILE A 488 16.84 -0.14 6.18
CA ILE A 488 17.70 0.75 6.95
C ILE A 488 16.98 2.08 7.24
N MET A 489 16.27 2.65 6.29
CA MET A 489 15.50 3.89 6.50
C MET A 489 14.41 3.71 7.55
N TYR A 490 13.63 2.62 7.51
CA TYR A 490 12.66 2.29 8.57
C TYR A 490 13.32 2.14 9.93
N LEU A 491 14.47 1.44 9.99
CA LEU A 491 15.23 1.26 11.23
C LEU A 491 15.70 2.62 11.80
N VAL A 492 16.24 3.49 10.95
CA VAL A 492 16.69 4.84 11.37
C VAL A 492 15.51 5.67 11.87
N MET A 493 14.39 5.69 11.13
CA MET A 493 13.19 6.43 11.55
C MET A 493 12.68 5.95 12.91
N THR A 494 12.48 4.65 13.07
CA THR A 494 11.97 4.07 14.32
C THR A 494 12.95 4.25 15.48
N PHE A 495 14.26 4.10 15.22
CA PHE A 495 15.30 4.33 16.22
C PHE A 495 15.31 5.79 16.72
N VAL A 496 15.34 6.76 15.79
CA VAL A 496 15.37 8.20 16.12
C VAL A 496 14.11 8.57 16.90
N ILE A 497 12.93 8.17 16.42
CA ILE A 497 11.66 8.46 17.08
C ILE A 497 11.62 7.85 18.49
N THR A 498 12.05 6.60 18.64
CA THR A 498 12.09 5.95 19.97
C THR A 498 13.03 6.71 20.93
N ARG A 499 14.15 7.27 20.46
CA ARG A 499 15.03 8.08 21.30
C ARG A 499 14.41 9.41 21.70
N ILE A 500 13.72 10.07 20.77
CA ILE A 500 12.98 11.31 21.06
C ILE A 500 11.88 11.05 22.09
N LEU A 501 11.10 9.99 21.91
CA LEU A 501 10.02 9.61 22.84
C LEU A 501 10.54 9.34 24.24
N ARG A 502 11.63 8.60 24.40
CA ARG A 502 12.27 8.37 25.71
C ARG A 502 12.73 9.65 26.40
N VAL A 503 13.18 10.66 25.64
CA VAL A 503 13.54 11.97 26.21
C VAL A 503 12.29 12.72 26.68
N VAL A 504 11.20 12.64 25.93
CA VAL A 504 9.91 13.25 26.30
C VAL A 504 9.35 12.58 27.57
N GLU A 505 9.35 11.24 27.61
CA GLU A 505 8.91 10.44 28.78
C GLU A 505 9.68 10.85 30.04
N ARG A 506 11.02 10.85 29.98
CA ARG A 506 11.86 11.26 31.13
C ARG A 506 11.59 12.68 31.63
N LYS A 507 11.25 13.61 30.72
CA LYS A 507 10.90 14.99 31.11
C LYS A 507 9.53 15.08 31.76
N MET A 508 8.61 14.20 31.41
CA MET A 508 7.25 14.18 31.96
C MET A 508 7.15 13.42 33.29
N ASP A 509 7.98 12.41 33.50
CA ASP A 509 8.03 11.66 34.78
C ASP A 509 8.57 12.50 35.94
N GLY A 510 9.24 13.62 35.66
CA GLY A 510 9.83 14.48 36.67
C GLY A 510 11.06 13.87 37.36
N PRO A 511 11.76 14.58 38.23
CA PRO A 511 12.79 13.97 39.05
C PRO A 511 12.15 12.92 39.95
N SER A 512 12.74 11.71 39.98
CA SER A 512 12.31 10.58 40.81
C SER A 512 12.40 10.93 42.31
N ALA A 513 11.38 11.65 42.80
CA ALA A 513 11.24 12.04 44.21
C ALA A 513 10.55 10.95 45.05
N TYR A 514 10.33 9.78 44.53
CA TYR A 514 9.99 8.61 45.31
C TYR A 514 11.27 7.85 45.63
N VAL A 515 11.89 8.19 46.73
CA VAL A 515 12.79 7.30 47.48
C VAL A 515 12.00 5.99 47.65
N LYS A 516 12.52 4.89 47.13
CA LYS A 516 11.95 3.57 47.35
C LYS A 516 11.85 3.38 48.86
N VAL A 517 10.65 3.20 49.37
CA VAL A 517 10.40 2.93 50.80
C VAL A 517 11.16 1.65 51.26
N GLU A 518 11.60 0.81 50.34
CA GLU A 518 12.48 -0.35 50.60
C GLU A 518 13.85 0.01 51.15
N GLU A 519 14.45 1.16 50.84
CA GLU A 519 15.76 1.56 51.37
C GLU A 519 15.66 2.10 52.81
N LEU A 520 14.49 2.57 53.23
CA LEU A 520 14.28 3.05 54.60
C LEU A 520 13.99 1.93 55.62
N THR A 521 13.66 0.71 55.13
CA THR A 521 13.41 -0.44 56.03
C THR A 521 14.67 -1.25 56.32
N GLU A 522 15.76 -1.10 55.58
CA GLU A 522 17.04 -1.78 55.86
C GLU A 522 17.93 -0.99 56.84
N GLU A 523 17.91 0.36 56.84
CA GLU A 523 18.66 1.16 57.82
C GLU A 523 18.07 1.13 59.25
N GLY A 524 16.80 0.71 59.38
CA GLY A 524 16.16 0.59 60.72
C GLY A 524 16.36 -0.74 61.43
N LYS A 525 17.16 -1.66 60.86
CA LYS A 525 17.44 -2.98 61.46
C LYS A 525 18.87 -3.14 61.98
N GLU A 526 19.69 -2.11 61.87
CA GLU A 526 21.07 -2.10 62.40
C GLU A 526 21.33 -1.05 63.52
N SER A 527 20.27 -0.62 64.23
CA SER A 527 20.43 0.19 65.44
C SER A 527 19.84 -0.50 66.68
#